data_737599e8c1ae535fd5362ef1402f5390
#
_entry.id   737599e8c1ae535fd5362ef1402f5390
#
_cell.length_a   1.000
_cell.length_b   1.000
_cell.length_c   1.000
_cell.angle_alpha   90.00
_cell.angle_beta   90.00
_cell.angle_gamma   90.00
#
_symmetry.space_group_name_H-M   'P 1'
#
loop_
_entity.id
_entity.type
_entity.pdbx_description
1 polymer ?
#
loop_
_entity_poly.entity_id
_entity_poly.type
_entity_poly.pdbx_seq_one_letter_code
_entity_poly.pdbx_strand_id
1 'polypeptide(L)'
;MDTEPVFEQLPVSIERDFDYLLSFLPRGWKEQARSCGALRRCRKIPDASVLLRALLLHLAEGCSLRETAVRLKEGGILDISDVAIMDRLRQSAKWFNWMNNRMLEMWIARKPAEVFGFGRKIIVADGTRIQEQGPTGSGWMLHYAIGLSDLKCEQALVKDWANSGEGFGRFEIEPGELWIGDRAYGKKPGIVHAVAGGADVIARFAFNNLPLLHPGGASFDLLAHLRTLGDLQVGDWPVEFTFQKRRIAGRVCALKKSPQATEKALKAVRRKAQKNQNESRSETLEAAGYIFVFTTLKADVASASNVLEIYRGRWQVELV
;
A
#
# COMPACT_ATOMS: atom_id res chain seq x y z
N MET A 1 -24.94 -58.01 7.80
CA MET A 1 -25.44 -56.63 7.63
C MET A 1 -24.20 -55.78 7.44
N ASP A 2 -23.77 -55.70 6.19
CA ASP A 2 -22.60 -54.96 5.80
C ASP A 2 -22.98 -53.49 5.58
N THR A 3 -22.48 -52.61 6.43
CA THR A 3 -22.58 -51.18 6.23
C THR A 3 -21.42 -50.73 5.38
N GLU A 4 -21.66 -50.51 4.09
CA GLU A 4 -20.70 -49.79 3.23
C GLU A 4 -20.43 -48.40 3.79
N PRO A 5 -19.18 -47.93 3.75
CA PRO A 5 -18.88 -46.56 4.14
C PRO A 5 -19.45 -45.60 3.10
N VAL A 6 -20.35 -44.74 3.53
CA VAL A 6 -20.89 -43.63 2.76
C VAL A 6 -19.71 -42.66 2.55
N PHE A 7 -19.08 -42.71 1.39
CA PHE A 7 -18.21 -41.63 0.92
C PHE A 7 -19.09 -40.41 0.71
N GLU A 8 -19.02 -39.48 1.64
CA GLU A 8 -19.60 -38.16 1.51
C GLU A 8 -18.93 -37.49 0.28
N GLN A 9 -19.67 -37.41 -0.81
CA GLN A 9 -19.24 -36.71 -2.00
C GLN A 9 -18.99 -35.23 -1.59
N LEU A 10 -17.75 -34.76 -1.74
CA LEU A 10 -17.42 -33.34 -1.56
C LEU A 10 -18.45 -32.50 -2.34
N PRO A 11 -19.03 -31.48 -1.72
CA PRO A 11 -20.13 -30.75 -2.33
C PRO A 11 -19.69 -30.17 -3.68
N VAL A 12 -20.51 -30.40 -4.69
CA VAL A 12 -20.35 -29.90 -6.09
C VAL A 12 -20.05 -28.38 -6.17
N SER A 13 -20.29 -27.63 -5.08
CA SER A 13 -19.98 -26.22 -4.93
C SER A 13 -18.49 -25.91 -5.00
N ILE A 14 -17.60 -26.71 -4.41
CA ILE A 14 -16.16 -26.40 -4.31
C ILE A 14 -15.44 -26.46 -5.67
N GLU A 15 -15.83 -27.37 -6.54
CA GLU A 15 -15.28 -27.43 -7.90
C GLU A 15 -15.77 -26.24 -8.74
N ARG A 16 -17.04 -25.88 -8.63
CA ARG A 16 -17.60 -24.70 -9.32
C ARG A 16 -16.98 -23.41 -8.84
N ASP A 17 -16.68 -23.28 -7.56
CA ASP A 17 -16.04 -22.09 -6.99
C ASP A 17 -14.59 -21.94 -7.47
N PHE A 18 -13.86 -23.04 -7.60
CA PHE A 18 -12.51 -23.00 -8.15
C PHE A 18 -12.50 -22.66 -9.64
N ASP A 19 -13.38 -23.24 -10.45
CA ASP A 19 -13.53 -22.92 -11.87
C ASP A 19 -13.97 -21.46 -12.07
N TYR A 20 -14.84 -20.95 -11.20
CA TYR A 20 -15.20 -19.53 -11.18
C TYR A 20 -13.99 -18.66 -10.90
N LEU A 21 -13.15 -18.99 -9.90
CA LEU A 21 -11.90 -18.29 -9.63
C LEU A 21 -10.96 -18.30 -10.85
N LEU A 22 -10.83 -19.45 -11.53
CA LEU A 22 -10.00 -19.56 -12.73
C LEU A 22 -10.47 -18.64 -13.87
N SER A 23 -11.76 -18.30 -13.92
CA SER A 23 -12.31 -17.40 -14.96
C SER A 23 -11.82 -15.96 -14.85
N PHE A 24 -11.32 -15.53 -13.68
CA PHE A 24 -10.72 -14.20 -13.47
C PHE A 24 -9.25 -14.12 -13.84
N LEU A 25 -8.60 -15.27 -14.09
CA LEU A 25 -7.17 -15.28 -14.39
C LEU A 25 -6.90 -14.74 -15.81
N PRO A 26 -5.75 -14.09 -16.03
CA PRO A 26 -5.40 -13.53 -17.32
C PRO A 26 -5.19 -14.62 -18.36
N ARG A 27 -5.56 -14.34 -19.61
CA ARG A 27 -5.34 -15.29 -20.72
C ARG A 27 -3.87 -15.71 -20.79
N GLY A 28 -3.61 -17.00 -21.03
CA GLY A 28 -2.26 -17.54 -21.14
C GLY A 28 -1.60 -17.89 -19.79
N TRP A 29 -2.32 -17.81 -18.68
CA TRP A 29 -1.75 -18.12 -17.36
C TRP A 29 -1.20 -19.54 -17.22
N LYS A 30 -1.79 -20.53 -17.92
CA LYS A 30 -1.30 -21.93 -17.92
C LYS A 30 0.03 -22.09 -18.65
N GLU A 31 0.14 -21.49 -19.82
CA GLU A 31 1.35 -21.45 -20.64
C GLU A 31 2.47 -20.73 -19.88
N GLN A 32 2.13 -19.64 -19.23
CA GLN A 32 3.07 -18.84 -18.47
C GLN A 32 3.63 -19.57 -17.24
N ALA A 33 2.88 -20.49 -16.64
CA ALA A 33 3.40 -21.35 -15.58
C ALA A 33 4.67 -22.14 -16.03
N ARG A 34 4.68 -22.58 -17.28
CA ARG A 34 5.85 -23.27 -17.88
C ARG A 34 6.96 -22.29 -18.22
N SER A 35 6.64 -21.18 -18.85
CA SER A 35 7.62 -20.15 -19.26
C SER A 35 8.34 -19.54 -18.05
N CYS A 36 7.63 -19.30 -16.95
CA CYS A 36 8.22 -18.81 -15.70
C CYS A 36 8.96 -19.88 -14.87
N GLY A 37 8.86 -21.16 -15.28
CA GLY A 37 9.51 -22.26 -14.59
C GLY A 37 8.79 -22.79 -13.35
N ALA A 38 7.56 -22.35 -13.08
CA ALA A 38 6.72 -22.88 -12.00
C ALA A 38 6.35 -24.35 -12.25
N LEU A 39 6.11 -24.72 -13.51
CA LEU A 39 5.78 -26.07 -13.94
C LEU A 39 6.79 -26.57 -15.00
N ARG A 40 7.94 -27.08 -14.56
CA ARG A 40 8.99 -27.56 -15.47
C ARG A 40 8.77 -28.99 -15.98
N ARG A 41 8.28 -29.87 -15.13
CA ARG A 41 8.06 -31.30 -15.41
C ARG A 41 6.72 -31.74 -14.86
N CYS A 42 5.89 -32.35 -15.71
CA CYS A 42 4.56 -32.85 -15.33
C CYS A 42 4.64 -34.33 -14.86
N ARG A 43 5.47 -34.63 -13.85
CA ARG A 43 5.55 -36.01 -13.33
C ARG A 43 4.41 -36.31 -12.34
N LYS A 44 4.36 -35.56 -11.24
CA LYS A 44 3.32 -35.71 -10.21
C LYS A 44 2.25 -34.63 -10.32
N ILE A 45 2.60 -33.42 -10.78
CA ILE A 45 1.68 -32.32 -11.00
C ILE A 45 1.31 -32.30 -12.48
N PRO A 46 0.10 -32.68 -12.87
CA PRO A 46 -0.26 -32.88 -14.28
C PRO A 46 -0.33 -31.57 -15.07
N ASP A 47 -0.83 -30.50 -14.46
CA ASP A 47 -1.03 -29.22 -15.11
C ASP A 47 -0.94 -28.01 -14.16
N ALA A 48 -1.08 -26.82 -14.73
CA ALA A 48 -0.98 -25.57 -14.00
C ALA A 48 -2.19 -25.32 -13.08
N SER A 49 -3.38 -25.88 -13.40
CA SER A 49 -4.57 -25.70 -12.55
C SER A 49 -4.40 -26.47 -11.24
N VAL A 50 -3.92 -27.70 -11.31
CA VAL A 50 -3.62 -28.51 -10.13
C VAL A 50 -2.51 -27.87 -9.28
N LEU A 51 -1.47 -27.34 -9.93
CA LEU A 51 -0.43 -26.59 -9.22
C LEU A 51 -1.01 -25.36 -8.50
N LEU A 52 -1.80 -24.57 -9.20
CA LEU A 52 -2.41 -23.36 -8.62
C LEU A 52 -3.33 -23.72 -7.44
N ARG A 53 -4.17 -24.74 -7.59
CA ARG A 53 -5.06 -25.21 -6.52
C ARG A 53 -4.28 -25.64 -5.27
N ALA A 54 -3.19 -26.38 -5.47
CA ALA A 54 -2.32 -26.80 -4.37
C ALA A 54 -1.67 -25.61 -3.65
N LEU A 55 -1.20 -24.61 -4.39
CA LEU A 55 -0.58 -23.43 -3.81
C LEU A 55 -1.60 -22.51 -3.12
N LEU A 56 -2.80 -22.34 -3.70
CA LEU A 56 -3.87 -21.54 -3.09
C LEU A 56 -4.40 -22.18 -1.81
N LEU A 57 -4.48 -23.48 -1.70
CA LEU A 57 -4.85 -24.17 -0.46
C LEU A 57 -3.90 -23.81 0.70
N HIS A 58 -2.61 -23.67 0.42
CA HIS A 58 -1.64 -23.20 1.40
C HIS A 58 -1.76 -21.71 1.68
N LEU A 59 -1.82 -20.87 0.62
CA LEU A 59 -1.73 -19.42 0.73
C LEU A 59 -3.03 -18.77 1.19
N ALA A 60 -4.18 -19.23 0.70
CA ALA A 60 -5.47 -18.60 0.97
C ALA A 60 -6.12 -19.13 2.27
N GLU A 61 -5.98 -20.42 2.56
CA GLU A 61 -6.57 -21.02 3.77
C GLU A 61 -5.63 -20.99 4.98
N GLY A 62 -4.38 -20.56 4.80
CA GLY A 62 -3.39 -20.47 5.88
C GLY A 62 -2.95 -21.82 6.45
N CYS A 63 -3.18 -22.92 5.71
CA CYS A 63 -2.75 -24.26 6.11
C CYS A 63 -1.23 -24.37 6.17
N SER A 64 -0.69 -25.09 7.16
CA SER A 64 0.73 -25.45 7.14
C SER A 64 1.05 -26.31 5.90
N LEU A 65 2.32 -26.35 5.47
CA LEU A 65 2.73 -27.18 4.32
C LEU A 65 2.40 -28.66 4.50
N ARG A 66 2.55 -29.18 5.73
CA ARG A 66 2.18 -30.58 6.06
C ARG A 66 0.69 -30.80 5.97
N GLU A 67 -0.11 -29.90 6.54
CA GLU A 67 -1.56 -29.96 6.44
C GLU A 67 -2.04 -29.87 5.00
N THR A 68 -1.44 -28.97 4.21
CA THR A 68 -1.71 -28.84 2.78
C THR A 68 -1.44 -30.17 2.04
N ALA A 69 -0.30 -30.82 2.31
CA ALA A 69 0.01 -32.13 1.70
C ALA A 69 -1.02 -33.20 2.05
N VAL A 70 -1.46 -33.25 3.32
CA VAL A 70 -2.50 -34.21 3.77
C VAL A 70 -3.83 -33.93 3.07
N ARG A 71 -4.30 -32.68 3.08
CA ARG A 71 -5.57 -32.29 2.44
C ARG A 71 -5.57 -32.54 0.93
N LEU A 72 -4.47 -32.27 0.25
CA LEU A 72 -4.32 -32.56 -1.19
C LEU A 72 -4.42 -34.06 -1.48
N LYS A 73 -3.84 -34.91 -0.63
CA LYS A 73 -3.88 -36.35 -0.76
C LYS A 73 -5.27 -36.91 -0.45
N GLU A 74 -5.86 -36.50 0.68
CA GLU A 74 -7.19 -36.93 1.09
C GLU A 74 -8.29 -36.51 0.11
N GLY A 75 -8.16 -35.28 -0.45
CA GLY A 75 -9.04 -34.77 -1.50
C GLY A 75 -8.80 -35.36 -2.89
N GLY A 76 -7.87 -36.34 -3.04
CA GLY A 76 -7.56 -36.96 -4.33
C GLY A 76 -6.99 -36.01 -5.38
N ILE A 77 -6.55 -34.81 -4.98
CA ILE A 77 -6.05 -33.76 -5.90
C ILE A 77 -4.61 -34.02 -6.30
N LEU A 78 -3.75 -34.32 -5.30
CA LEU A 78 -2.32 -34.48 -5.51
C LEU A 78 -1.64 -35.20 -4.34
N ASP A 79 -0.77 -36.17 -4.64
CA ASP A 79 0.06 -36.84 -3.63
C ASP A 79 1.53 -36.37 -3.73
N ILE A 80 1.88 -35.32 -2.97
CA ILE A 80 3.22 -34.75 -2.89
C ILE A 80 3.58 -34.41 -1.44
N SER A 81 4.89 -34.35 -1.15
CA SER A 81 5.38 -33.98 0.17
C SER A 81 5.31 -32.46 0.41
N ASP A 82 5.31 -32.06 1.69
CA ASP A 82 5.42 -30.69 2.15
C ASP A 82 6.66 -29.96 1.58
N VAL A 83 7.80 -30.64 1.52
CA VAL A 83 9.03 -30.12 0.88
C VAL A 83 8.80 -29.83 -0.60
N ALA A 84 8.10 -30.73 -1.32
CA ALA A 84 7.81 -30.52 -2.73
C ALA A 84 6.84 -29.33 -2.93
N ILE A 85 5.87 -29.10 -2.03
CA ILE A 85 5.01 -27.92 -2.06
C ILE A 85 5.84 -26.65 -1.86
N MET A 86 6.74 -26.61 -0.88
CA MET A 86 7.64 -25.48 -0.62
C MET A 86 8.48 -25.15 -1.85
N ASP A 87 9.07 -26.15 -2.50
CA ASP A 87 9.87 -25.94 -3.70
C ASP A 87 9.05 -25.39 -4.86
N ARG A 88 7.81 -25.87 -5.02
CA ARG A 88 6.87 -25.32 -6.01
C ARG A 88 6.46 -23.90 -5.69
N LEU A 89 6.22 -23.59 -4.44
CA LEU A 89 5.90 -22.22 -4.01
C LEU A 89 7.02 -21.24 -4.40
N ARG A 90 8.28 -21.57 -4.07
CA ARG A 90 9.44 -20.76 -4.43
C ARG A 90 9.59 -20.59 -5.95
N GLN A 91 9.40 -21.66 -6.72
CA GLN A 91 9.51 -21.61 -8.19
C GLN A 91 8.36 -20.84 -8.85
N SER A 92 7.22 -20.70 -8.16
CA SER A 92 6.02 -20.03 -8.70
C SER A 92 6.01 -18.51 -8.50
N ALA A 93 6.97 -17.93 -7.79
CA ALA A 93 6.98 -16.49 -7.50
C ALA A 93 6.89 -15.62 -8.77
N LYS A 94 7.68 -15.95 -9.83
CA LYS A 94 7.63 -15.23 -11.09
C LYS A 94 6.29 -15.38 -11.82
N TRP A 95 5.67 -16.53 -11.70
CA TRP A 95 4.36 -16.80 -12.30
C TRP A 95 3.25 -16.02 -11.60
N PHE A 96 3.21 -16.02 -10.27
CA PHE A 96 2.27 -15.21 -9.50
C PHE A 96 2.45 -13.71 -9.78
N ASN A 97 3.69 -13.22 -9.84
CA ASN A 97 3.96 -11.82 -10.17
C ASN A 97 3.46 -11.46 -11.59
N TRP A 98 3.67 -12.35 -12.57
CA TRP A 98 3.14 -12.14 -13.92
C TRP A 98 1.60 -12.10 -13.92
N MET A 99 0.92 -13.06 -13.24
CA MET A 99 -0.54 -13.06 -13.14
C MET A 99 -1.06 -11.79 -12.50
N ASN A 100 -0.45 -11.37 -11.39
CA ASN A 100 -0.82 -10.14 -10.71
C ASN A 100 -0.72 -8.91 -11.62
N ASN A 101 0.40 -8.74 -12.31
CA ASN A 101 0.58 -7.61 -13.23
C ASN A 101 -0.45 -7.63 -14.37
N ARG A 102 -0.73 -8.80 -14.95
CA ARG A 102 -1.74 -8.93 -16.00
C ARG A 102 -3.16 -8.67 -15.51
N MET A 103 -3.50 -9.11 -14.31
CA MET A 103 -4.79 -8.79 -13.70
C MET A 103 -4.93 -7.29 -13.44
N LEU A 104 -3.88 -6.64 -12.95
CA LEU A 104 -3.83 -5.18 -12.78
C LEU A 104 -4.04 -4.46 -14.11
N GLU A 105 -3.31 -4.85 -15.17
CA GLU A 105 -3.49 -4.29 -16.52
C GLU A 105 -4.94 -4.45 -17.03
N MET A 106 -5.56 -5.60 -16.80
CA MET A 106 -6.96 -5.84 -17.19
C MET A 106 -7.94 -4.93 -16.41
N TRP A 107 -7.63 -4.61 -15.17
CA TRP A 107 -8.43 -3.71 -14.34
C TRP A 107 -8.25 -2.24 -14.76
N ILE A 108 -7.02 -1.85 -15.03
CA ILE A 108 -6.66 -0.49 -15.47
C ILE A 108 -7.34 -0.15 -16.82
N ALA A 109 -7.44 -1.11 -17.74
CA ALA A 109 -8.03 -0.90 -19.06
C ALA A 109 -9.55 -0.59 -19.07
N ARG A 110 -10.24 -0.64 -17.92
CA ARG A 110 -11.71 -0.61 -17.88
C ARG A 110 -12.38 0.75 -17.84
N LYS A 111 -11.69 1.87 -17.53
CA LYS A 111 -12.25 3.24 -17.65
C LYS A 111 -11.15 4.30 -17.72
N PRO A 112 -11.29 5.34 -18.57
CA PRO A 112 -10.43 6.53 -18.45
C PRO A 112 -10.68 7.20 -17.10
N ALA A 113 -9.61 7.61 -16.44
CA ALA A 113 -9.67 8.33 -15.18
C ALA A 113 -10.42 9.65 -15.38
N GLU A 114 -11.51 9.88 -14.67
CA GLU A 114 -12.03 11.23 -14.51
C GLU A 114 -11.03 12.02 -13.69
N VAL A 115 -10.54 13.09 -14.28
CA VAL A 115 -9.50 13.93 -13.69
C VAL A 115 -10.18 14.85 -12.67
N PHE A 116 -9.88 14.67 -11.38
CA PHE A 116 -10.30 15.59 -10.35
C PHE A 116 -9.76 17.00 -10.67
N GLY A 117 -10.63 17.89 -11.15
CA GLY A 117 -10.52 19.34 -11.24
C GLY A 117 -9.23 20.04 -11.72
N PHE A 118 -8.07 19.36 -11.77
CA PHE A 118 -6.77 19.97 -12.08
C PHE A 118 -6.12 19.47 -13.37
N GLY A 119 -6.77 18.64 -14.14
CA GLY A 119 -6.16 18.02 -15.34
C GLY A 119 -5.01 17.06 -15.02
N ARG A 120 -4.88 16.59 -13.76
CA ARG A 120 -3.78 15.74 -13.31
C ARG A 120 -4.27 14.41 -12.78
N LYS A 121 -3.54 13.36 -13.02
CA LYS A 121 -3.74 12.06 -12.38
C LYS A 121 -3.31 12.15 -10.92
N ILE A 122 -4.23 11.84 -10.01
CA ILE A 122 -3.96 11.87 -8.57
C ILE A 122 -3.73 10.44 -8.10
N ILE A 123 -2.56 10.19 -7.50
CA ILE A 123 -2.13 8.88 -7.05
C ILE A 123 -1.90 8.92 -5.54
N VAL A 124 -2.48 7.98 -4.83
CA VAL A 124 -2.28 7.78 -3.39
C VAL A 124 -1.33 6.62 -3.19
N ALA A 125 -0.20 6.88 -2.53
CA ALA A 125 0.74 5.85 -2.12
C ALA A 125 0.48 5.42 -0.68
N ASP A 126 0.46 4.12 -0.46
CA ASP A 126 0.35 3.53 0.88
C ASP A 126 1.16 2.22 0.95
N GLY A 127 1.27 1.67 2.15
CA GLY A 127 1.99 0.43 2.38
C GLY A 127 1.36 -0.38 3.51
N THR A 128 1.32 -1.68 3.33
CA THR A 128 0.85 -2.59 4.37
C THR A 128 1.86 -3.67 4.67
N ARG A 129 2.00 -3.98 5.95
CA ARG A 129 2.87 -5.05 6.40
C ARG A 129 2.13 -6.38 6.34
N ILE A 130 2.73 -7.34 5.64
CA ILE A 130 2.31 -8.74 5.63
C ILE A 130 3.31 -9.51 6.50
N GLN A 131 2.81 -10.16 7.52
CA GLN A 131 3.65 -10.95 8.42
C GLN A 131 3.29 -12.42 8.31
N GLU A 132 4.27 -13.27 8.04
CA GLU A 132 4.09 -14.71 8.12
C GLU A 132 3.83 -15.14 9.56
N GLN A 133 2.98 -16.14 9.72
CA GLN A 133 2.71 -16.73 11.03
C GLN A 133 3.91 -17.57 11.47
N GLY A 134 4.24 -17.51 12.75
CA GLY A 134 5.29 -18.32 13.35
C GLY A 134 6.41 -17.48 13.99
N PRO A 135 7.25 -18.10 14.83
CA PRO A 135 8.29 -17.40 15.61
C PRO A 135 9.45 -16.86 14.75
N THR A 136 9.65 -17.42 13.56
CA THR A 136 10.68 -17.01 12.59
C THR A 136 10.09 -16.34 11.36
N GLY A 137 8.81 -15.96 11.41
CA GLY A 137 8.09 -15.43 10.26
C GLY A 137 8.76 -14.21 9.67
N SER A 138 9.13 -14.30 8.39
CA SER A 138 9.60 -13.17 7.60
C SER A 138 8.47 -12.17 7.42
N GLY A 139 8.82 -10.89 7.53
CA GLY A 139 7.86 -9.81 7.24
C GLY A 139 8.05 -9.31 5.82
N TRP A 140 6.96 -9.12 5.13
CA TRP A 140 6.92 -8.48 3.81
C TRP A 140 6.27 -7.11 3.93
N MET A 141 6.65 -6.21 3.06
CA MET A 141 5.99 -4.91 2.89
C MET A 141 5.41 -4.85 1.48
N LEU A 142 4.11 -4.74 1.39
CA LEU A 142 3.42 -4.41 0.15
C LEU A 142 3.33 -2.89 0.07
N HIS A 143 4.04 -2.31 -0.90
CA HIS A 143 3.86 -0.91 -1.31
C HIS A 143 2.89 -0.89 -2.49
N TYR A 144 1.92 -0.02 -2.46
CA TYR A 144 0.97 0.13 -3.55
C TYR A 144 0.62 1.59 -3.79
N ALA A 145 0.29 1.88 -5.03
CA ALA A 145 -0.14 3.19 -5.48
C ALA A 145 -1.48 3.04 -6.19
N ILE A 146 -2.47 3.83 -5.78
CA ILE A 146 -3.85 3.74 -6.25
C ILE A 146 -4.26 5.09 -6.82
N GLY A 147 -4.88 5.09 -8.01
CA GLY A 147 -5.53 6.27 -8.58
C GLY A 147 -6.70 6.70 -7.72
N LEU A 148 -6.72 7.96 -7.26
CA LEU A 148 -7.77 8.45 -6.34
C LEU A 148 -9.14 8.56 -7.02
N SER A 149 -9.17 8.83 -8.33
CA SER A 149 -10.41 9.04 -9.07
C SER A 149 -11.17 7.75 -9.41
N ASP A 150 -10.45 6.64 -9.60
CA ASP A 150 -11.01 5.38 -10.08
C ASP A 150 -10.72 4.18 -9.17
N LEU A 151 -9.96 4.42 -8.11
CA LEU A 151 -9.52 3.44 -7.10
C LEU A 151 -8.79 2.24 -7.72
N LYS A 152 -8.15 2.44 -8.88
CA LYS A 152 -7.34 1.40 -9.51
C LYS A 152 -5.94 1.36 -8.93
N CYS A 153 -5.42 0.15 -8.73
CA CYS A 153 -4.03 -0.06 -8.39
C CYS A 153 -3.15 0.22 -9.62
N GLU A 154 -2.36 1.28 -9.55
CA GLU A 154 -1.43 1.70 -10.59
C GLU A 154 -0.11 0.96 -10.50
N GLN A 155 0.39 0.79 -9.28
CA GLN A 155 1.63 0.09 -9.00
C GLN A 155 1.50 -0.72 -7.72
N ALA A 156 2.08 -1.92 -7.69
CA ALA A 156 2.20 -2.74 -6.49
C ALA A 156 3.58 -3.38 -6.43
N LEU A 157 4.22 -3.32 -5.26
CA LEU A 157 5.57 -3.79 -5.06
C LEU A 157 5.69 -4.48 -3.71
N VAL A 158 6.10 -5.76 -3.72
CA VAL A 158 6.38 -6.51 -2.49
C VAL A 158 7.89 -6.50 -2.24
N LYS A 159 8.30 -6.12 -1.04
CA LYS A 159 9.69 -6.08 -0.58
C LYS A 159 9.82 -6.75 0.77
N ASP A 160 11.05 -7.17 1.10
CA ASP A 160 11.39 -7.60 2.46
C ASP A 160 11.20 -6.44 3.44
N TRP A 161 10.52 -6.70 4.56
CA TRP A 161 10.27 -5.70 5.60
C TRP A 161 11.53 -5.04 6.15
N ALA A 162 12.59 -5.81 6.36
CA ALA A 162 13.83 -5.33 7.00
C ALA A 162 14.48 -4.16 6.25
N ASN A 163 14.28 -4.07 4.92
CA ASN A 163 14.93 -3.11 4.04
C ASN A 163 13.95 -2.18 3.30
N SER A 164 12.67 -2.17 3.65
CA SER A 164 11.67 -1.46 2.86
C SER A 164 10.89 -0.41 3.66
N GLY A 165 11.54 0.70 3.97
CA GLY A 165 10.84 1.89 4.48
C GLY A 165 9.86 2.44 3.44
N GLU A 166 8.73 2.97 3.90
CA GLU A 166 7.74 3.67 3.07
C GLU A 166 8.30 4.98 2.54
N GLY A 167 7.95 5.33 1.32
CA GLY A 167 8.34 6.58 0.66
C GLY A 167 8.10 6.54 -0.85
N PHE A 168 7.91 7.69 -1.47
CA PHE A 168 7.67 7.80 -2.91
C PHE A 168 8.80 7.24 -3.78
N GLY A 169 10.03 7.16 -3.26
CA GLY A 169 11.17 6.56 -3.98
C GLY A 169 11.03 5.06 -4.29
N ARG A 170 9.91 4.43 -3.94
CA ARG A 170 9.58 3.05 -4.28
C ARG A 170 8.86 2.91 -5.60
N PHE A 171 8.29 4.00 -6.11
CA PHE A 171 7.41 4.03 -7.25
C PHE A 171 8.09 4.70 -8.45
N GLU A 172 7.66 4.31 -9.63
CA GLU A 172 7.93 5.04 -10.86
C GLU A 172 7.02 6.26 -10.89
N ILE A 173 7.59 7.43 -11.16
CA ILE A 173 6.91 8.72 -11.12
C ILE A 173 6.84 9.27 -12.54
N GLU A 174 5.64 9.63 -12.99
CA GLU A 174 5.45 10.25 -14.29
C GLU A 174 5.27 11.78 -14.16
N PRO A 175 5.76 12.55 -15.16
CA PRO A 175 5.57 14.00 -15.16
C PRO A 175 4.09 14.39 -15.18
N GLY A 176 3.74 15.41 -14.40
CA GLY A 176 2.38 15.93 -14.32
C GLY A 176 1.44 15.19 -13.37
N GLU A 177 1.86 14.11 -12.74
CA GLU A 177 1.11 13.42 -11.69
C GLU A 177 1.06 14.24 -10.39
N LEU A 178 0.08 13.94 -9.54
CA LEU A 178 -0.01 14.43 -8.17
C LEU A 178 0.02 13.24 -7.21
N TRP A 179 1.09 13.13 -6.43
CA TRP A 179 1.29 12.04 -5.48
C TRP A 179 0.90 12.43 -4.07
N ILE A 180 0.07 11.61 -3.43
CA ILE A 180 -0.41 11.81 -2.07
C ILE A 180 0.14 10.71 -1.17
N GLY A 181 0.67 11.09 -0.01
CA GLY A 181 1.15 10.13 0.97
C GLY A 181 0.86 10.56 2.41
N ASP A 182 0.78 9.56 3.26
CA ASP A 182 0.63 9.76 4.69
C ASP A 182 1.94 10.24 5.36
N ARG A 183 1.98 10.18 6.70
CA ARG A 183 3.13 10.64 7.48
C ARG A 183 4.42 9.85 7.21
N ALA A 184 4.34 8.63 6.76
CA ALA A 184 5.50 7.82 6.42
C ALA A 184 6.16 8.27 5.11
N TYR A 185 5.37 8.86 4.20
CA TYR A 185 5.80 9.40 2.92
C TYR A 185 6.33 10.84 3.00
N GLY A 186 6.05 11.56 4.08
CA GLY A 186 6.50 12.94 4.31
C GLY A 186 7.98 13.06 4.66
N LYS A 187 8.86 12.36 3.95
CA LYS A 187 10.32 12.36 4.13
C LYS A 187 11.01 13.00 2.94
N LYS A 188 12.07 13.77 3.19
CA LYS A 188 12.82 14.50 2.15
C LYS A 188 13.21 13.64 0.92
N PRO A 189 13.81 12.43 1.07
CA PRO A 189 14.23 11.65 -0.10
C PRO A 189 13.06 11.29 -1.04
N GLY A 190 11.92 10.89 -0.48
CA GLY A 190 10.75 10.54 -1.27
C GLY A 190 10.12 11.72 -2.00
N ILE A 191 9.99 12.87 -1.31
CA ILE A 191 9.49 14.11 -1.92
C ILE A 191 10.41 14.55 -3.06
N VAL A 192 11.74 14.54 -2.84
CA VAL A 192 12.71 14.91 -3.87
C VAL A 192 12.64 13.97 -5.07
N HIS A 193 12.45 12.67 -4.86
CA HIS A 193 12.28 11.69 -5.93
C HIS A 193 11.03 12.01 -6.79
N ALA A 194 9.88 12.25 -6.16
CA ALA A 194 8.66 12.59 -6.87
C ALA A 194 8.79 13.89 -7.68
N VAL A 195 9.34 14.94 -7.07
CA VAL A 195 9.58 16.22 -7.76
C VAL A 195 10.59 16.08 -8.89
N ALA A 196 11.64 15.28 -8.72
CA ALA A 196 12.61 15.01 -9.78
C ALA A 196 12.01 14.25 -10.97
N GLY A 197 11.00 13.41 -10.72
CA GLY A 197 10.17 12.75 -11.74
C GLY A 197 9.18 13.68 -12.43
N GLY A 198 9.10 14.95 -12.04
CA GLY A 198 8.17 15.94 -12.63
C GLY A 198 6.75 15.91 -12.07
N ALA A 199 6.54 15.24 -10.93
CA ALA A 199 5.27 15.22 -10.24
C ALA A 199 5.18 16.26 -9.13
N ASP A 200 3.95 16.63 -8.77
CA ASP A 200 3.67 17.37 -7.54
C ASP A 200 3.35 16.40 -6.40
N VAL A 201 3.46 16.87 -5.17
CA VAL A 201 3.19 16.07 -3.97
C VAL A 201 2.25 16.77 -3.00
N ILE A 202 1.44 15.97 -2.29
CA ILE A 202 0.77 16.35 -1.04
C ILE A 202 1.17 15.28 -0.02
N ALA A 203 2.04 15.62 0.90
CA ALA A 203 2.54 14.68 1.89
C ALA A 203 2.29 15.18 3.31
N ARG A 204 1.60 14.39 4.11
CA ARG A 204 1.59 14.62 5.56
C ARG A 204 2.97 14.29 6.11
N PHE A 205 3.46 15.06 7.06
CA PHE A 205 4.77 14.82 7.65
C PHE A 205 4.70 14.82 9.18
N ALA A 206 5.66 14.18 9.82
CA ALA A 206 5.82 14.27 11.26
C ALA A 206 6.49 15.61 11.61
N PHE A 207 6.06 16.22 12.68
CA PHE A 207 6.50 17.56 13.11
C PHE A 207 8.02 17.76 13.05
N ASN A 208 8.80 16.75 13.41
CA ASN A 208 10.27 16.83 13.46
C ASN A 208 10.98 16.25 12.22
N ASN A 209 10.28 15.71 11.22
CA ASN A 209 10.90 14.95 10.13
C ASN A 209 11.23 15.81 8.90
N LEU A 210 10.63 16.98 8.81
CA LEU A 210 10.81 17.89 7.67
C LEU A 210 11.20 19.28 8.20
N PRO A 211 12.49 19.54 8.49
CA PRO A 211 12.96 20.89 8.81
C PRO A 211 12.67 21.82 7.65
N LEU A 212 11.81 22.80 7.90
CA LEU A 212 11.35 23.76 6.93
C LEU A 212 12.09 25.10 7.08
N LEU A 213 12.18 25.81 5.97
CA LEU A 213 12.76 27.13 5.88
C LEU A 213 11.73 28.09 5.27
N HIS A 214 11.79 29.36 5.60
CA HIS A 214 11.14 30.40 4.82
C HIS A 214 11.77 30.50 3.43
N PRO A 215 11.04 30.98 2.43
CA PRO A 215 11.68 31.43 1.17
C PRO A 215 12.79 32.40 1.50
N GLY A 216 14.03 32.10 1.08
CA GLY A 216 15.21 32.88 1.46
C GLY A 216 16.10 32.23 2.53
N GLY A 217 15.68 31.12 3.14
CA GLY A 217 16.57 30.23 3.91
C GLY A 217 16.53 30.37 5.44
N ALA A 218 15.78 31.33 6.00
CA ALA A 218 15.59 31.43 7.43
C ALA A 218 14.76 30.22 7.97
N SER A 219 15.01 29.78 9.20
CA SER A 219 14.27 28.68 9.81
C SER A 219 12.77 29.00 9.95
N PHE A 220 11.91 28.08 9.54
CA PHE A 220 10.46 28.21 9.66
C PHE A 220 9.97 27.47 10.91
N ASP A 221 9.44 28.22 11.88
CA ASP A 221 8.81 27.64 13.07
C ASP A 221 7.36 27.25 12.78
N LEU A 222 7.17 25.97 12.48
CA LEU A 222 5.84 25.42 12.19
C LEU A 222 4.84 25.62 13.35
N LEU A 223 5.27 25.41 14.62
CA LEU A 223 4.35 25.55 15.76
C LEU A 223 3.93 26.99 15.99
N ALA A 224 4.84 27.94 15.86
CA ALA A 224 4.50 29.35 15.95
C ALA A 224 3.41 29.74 14.94
N HIS A 225 3.51 29.23 13.70
CA HIS A 225 2.51 29.48 12.67
C HIS A 225 1.19 28.73 12.94
N LEU A 226 1.24 27.46 13.40
CA LEU A 226 0.03 26.72 13.75
C LEU A 226 -0.76 27.39 14.88
N ARG A 227 -0.08 27.98 15.87
CA ARG A 227 -0.70 28.70 16.99
C ARG A 227 -1.53 29.92 16.56
N THR A 228 -1.25 30.49 15.40
CA THR A 228 -2.03 31.62 14.89
C THR A 228 -3.43 31.23 14.42
N LEU A 229 -3.69 29.93 14.22
CA LEU A 229 -4.97 29.46 13.69
C LEU A 229 -6.04 29.33 14.79
N GLY A 230 -7.20 29.90 14.52
CA GLY A 230 -8.44 29.61 15.25
C GLY A 230 -9.03 28.24 14.87
N ASP A 231 -10.00 27.76 15.64
CA ASP A 231 -10.64 26.47 15.39
C ASP A 231 -11.26 26.41 13.97
N LEU A 232 -11.01 25.31 13.27
CA LEU A 232 -11.43 25.10 11.88
C LEU A 232 -10.84 26.09 10.87
N GLN A 233 -9.90 26.91 11.27
CA GLN A 233 -9.22 27.85 10.39
C GLN A 233 -8.11 27.14 9.60
N VAL A 234 -7.99 27.53 8.33
CA VAL A 234 -6.95 27.03 7.39
C VAL A 234 -5.80 28.03 7.33
N GLY A 235 -4.57 27.50 7.40
CA GLY A 235 -3.34 28.25 7.19
C GLY A 235 -2.65 27.79 5.91
N ASP A 236 -1.91 28.74 5.29
CA ASP A 236 -1.15 28.52 4.05
C ASP A 236 0.14 29.35 4.12
N TRP A 237 1.29 28.68 4.16
CA TRP A 237 2.57 29.36 4.28
C TRP A 237 3.56 28.82 3.26
N PRO A 238 4.18 29.69 2.44
CA PRO A 238 5.25 29.29 1.55
C PRO A 238 6.47 28.87 2.37
N VAL A 239 7.02 27.74 2.03
CA VAL A 239 8.18 27.15 2.70
C VAL A 239 9.09 26.47 1.69
N GLU A 240 10.29 26.14 2.12
CA GLU A 240 11.22 25.32 1.36
C GLU A 240 11.97 24.38 2.30
N PHE A 241 12.58 23.35 1.75
CA PHE A 241 13.56 22.54 2.46
C PHE A 241 14.74 22.18 1.55
N THR A 242 15.87 21.85 2.16
CA THR A 242 17.06 21.43 1.43
C THR A 242 17.36 19.94 1.66
N PHE A 243 17.68 19.23 0.58
CA PHE A 243 18.14 17.86 0.61
C PHE A 243 19.21 17.64 -0.47
N GLN A 244 20.40 17.12 -0.09
CA GLN A 244 21.53 16.89 -1.00
C GLN A 244 21.83 18.07 -1.93
N LYS A 245 21.94 19.28 -1.35
CA LYS A 245 22.15 20.56 -2.06
C LYS A 245 21.01 21.00 -2.99
N ARG A 246 19.92 20.24 -3.10
CA ARG A 246 18.72 20.65 -3.84
C ARG A 246 17.77 21.38 -2.91
N ARG A 247 17.26 22.51 -3.34
CA ARG A 247 16.23 23.28 -2.65
C ARG A 247 14.89 22.95 -3.28
N ILE A 248 13.94 22.50 -2.47
CA ILE A 248 12.59 22.19 -2.89
C ILE A 248 11.66 23.23 -2.30
N ALA A 249 11.09 24.04 -3.16
CA ALA A 249 10.07 25.02 -2.80
C ALA A 249 8.69 24.32 -2.71
N GLY A 250 7.88 24.80 -1.81
CA GLY A 250 6.52 24.32 -1.60
C GLY A 250 5.79 25.20 -0.58
N ARG A 251 4.77 24.67 0.02
CA ARG A 251 4.03 25.35 1.08
C ARG A 251 3.47 24.36 2.09
N VAL A 252 3.21 24.81 3.29
CA VAL A 252 2.47 24.07 4.30
C VAL A 252 1.03 24.54 4.30
N CYS A 253 0.10 23.62 4.04
CA CYS A 253 -1.33 23.82 4.24
C CYS A 253 -1.73 23.13 5.53
N ALA A 254 -2.39 23.85 6.44
CA ALA A 254 -2.78 23.36 7.74
C ALA A 254 -4.23 23.69 8.09
N LEU A 255 -4.83 22.84 8.93
CA LEU A 255 -6.17 23.04 9.50
C LEU A 255 -6.10 22.79 11.00
N LYS A 256 -6.58 23.72 11.82
CA LYS A 256 -6.82 23.46 13.23
C LYS A 256 -8.10 22.66 13.39
N LYS A 257 -8.02 21.56 14.13
CA LYS A 257 -9.18 20.69 14.40
C LYS A 257 -10.17 21.35 15.35
N SER A 258 -11.41 20.86 15.31
CA SER A 258 -12.38 21.21 16.36
C SER A 258 -11.90 20.73 17.73
N PRO A 259 -12.39 21.32 18.85
CA PRO A 259 -12.03 20.89 20.20
C PRO A 259 -12.24 19.38 20.42
N GLN A 260 -13.36 18.83 19.95
CA GLN A 260 -13.67 17.39 20.08
C GLN A 260 -12.70 16.51 19.30
N ALA A 261 -12.35 16.90 18.05
CA ALA A 261 -11.39 16.17 17.24
C ALA A 261 -9.95 16.27 17.79
N THR A 262 -9.61 17.40 18.40
CA THR A 262 -8.34 17.60 19.09
C THR A 262 -8.22 16.69 20.30
N GLU A 263 -9.25 16.61 21.15
CA GLU A 263 -9.25 15.73 22.31
C GLU A 263 -9.09 14.26 21.92
N LYS A 264 -9.82 13.82 20.88
CA LYS A 264 -9.68 12.45 20.34
C LYS A 264 -8.26 12.19 19.84
N ALA A 265 -7.65 13.16 19.15
CA ALA A 265 -6.27 13.02 18.65
C ALA A 265 -5.25 12.95 19.78
N LEU A 266 -5.40 13.76 20.84
CA LEU A 266 -4.54 13.75 22.02
C LEU A 266 -4.62 12.40 22.76
N LYS A 267 -5.84 11.86 22.96
CA LYS A 267 -6.02 10.52 23.55
C LYS A 267 -5.28 9.44 22.73
N ALA A 268 -5.37 9.50 21.39
CA ALA A 268 -4.69 8.54 20.52
C ALA A 268 -3.15 8.64 20.62
N VAL A 269 -2.59 9.86 20.66
CA VAL A 269 -1.13 10.08 20.82
C VAL A 269 -0.65 9.55 22.17
N ARG A 270 -1.34 9.88 23.27
CA ARG A 270 -0.99 9.40 24.63
C ARG A 270 -1.05 7.87 24.71
N ARG A 271 -2.11 7.24 24.16
CA ARG A 271 -2.24 5.77 24.11
C ARG A 271 -1.09 5.11 23.36
N LYS A 272 -0.67 5.70 22.23
CA LYS A 272 0.48 5.19 21.45
C LYS A 272 1.79 5.33 22.22
N ALA A 273 2.00 6.43 22.93
CA ALA A 273 3.16 6.65 23.75
C ALA A 273 3.24 5.63 24.90
N GLN A 274 2.13 5.41 25.63
CA GLN A 274 2.05 4.38 26.66
C GLN A 274 2.36 2.98 26.13
N LYS A 275 1.79 2.59 24.98
CA LYS A 275 2.07 1.29 24.36
C LYS A 275 3.56 1.10 24.03
N ASN A 276 4.25 2.17 23.68
CA ASN A 276 5.67 2.14 23.33
C ASN A 276 6.58 2.49 24.51
N GLN A 277 6.05 2.62 25.72
CA GLN A 277 6.77 3.01 26.95
C GLN A 277 7.60 4.31 26.79
N ASN A 278 7.08 5.25 25.99
CA ASN A 278 7.70 6.53 25.70
C ASN A 278 6.83 7.69 26.21
N GLU A 279 7.47 8.78 26.61
CA GLU A 279 6.76 10.04 26.86
C GLU A 279 6.60 10.84 25.56
N SER A 280 5.41 11.40 25.37
CA SER A 280 5.17 12.31 24.24
C SER A 280 5.66 13.71 24.58
N ARG A 281 6.51 14.28 23.73
CA ARG A 281 6.95 15.68 23.87
C ARG A 281 5.75 16.63 23.76
N SER A 282 5.80 17.76 24.48
CA SER A 282 4.74 18.78 24.50
C SER A 282 4.38 19.28 23.10
N GLU A 283 5.38 19.51 22.26
CA GLU A 283 5.19 19.95 20.87
C GLU A 283 4.45 18.92 20.01
N THR A 284 4.71 17.62 20.25
CA THR A 284 4.01 16.55 19.53
C THR A 284 2.54 16.47 19.93
N LEU A 285 2.26 16.69 21.21
CA LEU A 285 0.89 16.76 21.72
C LEU A 285 0.17 17.99 21.12
N GLU A 286 0.81 19.14 21.14
CA GLU A 286 0.25 20.36 20.57
C GLU A 286 -0.04 20.21 19.06
N ALA A 287 0.94 19.70 18.30
CA ALA A 287 0.79 19.44 16.87
C ALA A 287 -0.32 18.43 16.53
N ALA A 288 -0.74 17.59 17.48
CA ALA A 288 -1.84 16.65 17.29
C ALA A 288 -3.21 17.36 17.13
N GLY A 289 -3.34 18.60 17.61
CA GLY A 289 -4.52 19.46 17.38
C GLY A 289 -4.70 19.93 15.95
N TYR A 290 -3.73 19.69 15.07
CA TYR A 290 -3.73 20.18 13.69
C TYR A 290 -3.63 19.03 12.70
N ILE A 291 -4.10 19.28 11.46
CA ILE A 291 -3.75 18.52 10.27
C ILE A 291 -2.87 19.44 9.45
N PHE A 292 -1.70 18.99 9.04
CA PHE A 292 -0.82 19.76 8.17
C PHE A 292 -0.12 18.87 7.18
N VAL A 293 0.02 19.38 5.97
CA VAL A 293 0.66 18.72 4.83
C VAL A 293 1.65 19.66 4.16
N PHE A 294 2.72 19.12 3.62
CA PHE A 294 3.58 19.79 2.68
C PHE A 294 3.08 19.54 1.26
N THR A 295 3.07 20.57 0.42
CA THR A 295 2.73 20.41 -1.00
C THR A 295 3.64 21.26 -1.88
N THR A 296 3.92 20.78 -3.09
CA THR A 296 4.58 21.54 -4.15
C THR A 296 3.60 22.25 -5.08
N LEU A 297 2.29 21.93 -4.97
CA LEU A 297 1.25 22.63 -5.72
C LEU A 297 1.27 24.13 -5.37
N LYS A 298 1.30 24.98 -6.38
CA LYS A 298 1.21 26.43 -6.20
C LYS A 298 -0.17 26.87 -5.76
N ALA A 299 -0.27 28.03 -5.09
CA ALA A 299 -1.53 28.53 -4.56
C ALA A 299 -2.55 28.94 -5.64
N ASP A 300 -2.05 29.32 -6.82
CA ASP A 300 -2.87 29.62 -8.01
C ASP A 300 -3.45 28.35 -8.67
N VAL A 301 -2.82 27.19 -8.46
CA VAL A 301 -3.32 25.89 -8.94
C VAL A 301 -4.35 25.31 -7.98
N ALA A 302 -4.09 25.35 -6.68
CA ALA A 302 -4.98 24.79 -5.67
C ALA A 302 -4.92 25.60 -4.38
N SER A 303 -6.05 26.07 -3.86
CA SER A 303 -6.12 26.72 -2.55
C SER A 303 -5.71 25.75 -1.42
N ALA A 304 -5.32 26.27 -0.25
CA ALA A 304 -4.99 25.42 0.89
C ALA A 304 -6.15 24.52 1.31
N SER A 305 -7.37 25.01 1.22
CA SER A 305 -8.58 24.21 1.50
C SER A 305 -8.72 23.05 0.50
N ASN A 306 -8.49 23.30 -0.79
CA ASN A 306 -8.53 22.25 -1.81
C ASN A 306 -7.43 21.20 -1.59
N VAL A 307 -6.20 21.62 -1.25
CA VAL A 307 -5.10 20.70 -0.90
C VAL A 307 -5.47 19.79 0.26
N LEU A 308 -6.07 20.34 1.31
CA LEU A 308 -6.50 19.58 2.48
C LEU A 308 -7.67 18.63 2.17
N GLU A 309 -8.59 19.05 1.29
CA GLU A 309 -9.71 18.20 0.85
C GLU A 309 -9.22 17.04 -0.04
N ILE A 310 -8.31 17.29 -0.98
CA ILE A 310 -7.66 16.25 -1.78
C ILE A 310 -6.92 15.27 -0.84
N TYR A 311 -6.17 15.78 0.13
CA TYR A 311 -5.50 14.93 1.12
C TYR A 311 -6.49 14.08 1.92
N ARG A 312 -7.66 14.63 2.27
CA ARG A 312 -8.73 13.90 2.95
C ARG A 312 -9.25 12.73 2.11
N GLY A 313 -9.31 12.89 0.78
CA GLY A 313 -9.67 11.83 -0.15
C GLY A 313 -8.78 10.58 -0.06
N ARG A 314 -7.55 10.68 0.45
CA ARG A 314 -6.65 9.55 0.70
C ARG A 314 -7.31 8.41 1.51
N TRP A 315 -8.20 8.72 2.44
CA TRP A 315 -8.91 7.71 3.23
C TRP A 315 -9.76 6.75 2.42
N GLN A 316 -10.13 7.10 1.19
CA GLN A 316 -10.88 6.21 0.31
C GLN A 316 -10.07 4.97 -0.06
N VAL A 317 -8.75 5.08 -0.10
CA VAL A 317 -7.83 3.97 -0.38
C VAL A 317 -7.74 2.97 0.77
N GLU A 318 -8.03 3.38 2.01
CA GLU A 318 -8.09 2.48 3.17
C GLU A 318 -9.38 1.64 3.21
N LEU A 319 -10.36 1.93 2.34
CA LEU A 319 -11.65 1.25 2.25
C LEU A 319 -11.71 0.24 1.10
N VAL A 320 -10.69 0.18 0.26
CA VAL A 320 -10.51 -0.75 -0.87
C VAL A 320 -9.64 -1.93 -0.44
#